data_368c628e98bbc1cae9135ee4814a2268
#
_entry.id   368c628e98bbc1cae9135ee4814a2268
#
_cell.length_a   1.000
_cell.length_b   1.000
_cell.length_c   1.000
_cell.angle_alpha   90.00
_cell.angle_beta   90.00
_cell.angle_gamma   90.00
#
_symmetry.space_group_name_H-M   'P 1'
#
loop_
_entity.id
_entity.type
_entity.pdbx_description
1 polymer ?
#
loop_
_entity_poly.entity_id
_entity_poly.type
_entity_poly.pdbx_seq_one_letter_code
_entity_poly.pdbx_strand_id
1 'polypeptide(L)'
;FIDEFNKNEIEKLSTQISLIYRNYNKKNDPKELKRLVINCKKSRRKVYISNNLKDAIRYNFDGLYIPSFNKNLAFRNIAKKNIEIIGSAHNVIELKIKERQDCSSIFLSPIFENNKKKMFLDVIKANLLKKFTKRKIILLGGISFKTLKRSKLCSPSGIAAISWIKKNGPSINTGPF
;
A
#
# COMPACT_ATOMS: atom_id res chain seq x y z
N PHE A 1 3.36 1.78 5.31
CA PHE A 1 4.18 2.81 4.66
C PHE A 1 5.31 3.21 5.59
N ILE A 2 6.51 3.29 5.03
CA ILE A 2 7.71 3.78 5.69
C ILE A 2 8.35 4.87 4.84
N ASP A 3 9.01 5.83 5.44
CA ASP A 3 9.68 6.96 4.80
C ASP A 3 11.21 6.91 4.95
N GLU A 4 11.68 6.03 5.85
CA GLU A 4 13.10 5.73 6.07
C GLU A 4 13.29 4.25 6.43
N PHE A 5 14.51 3.75 6.28
CA PHE A 5 14.89 2.39 6.65
C PHE A 5 15.36 2.35 8.10
N ASN A 6 14.54 1.77 8.97
CA ASN A 6 14.93 1.41 10.33
C ASN A 6 14.85 -0.11 10.49
N LYS A 7 16.00 -0.77 10.55
CA LYS A 7 16.10 -2.24 10.65
C LYS A 7 15.34 -2.76 11.87
N ASN A 8 15.57 -2.16 13.04
CA ASN A 8 14.98 -2.63 14.30
C ASN A 8 13.45 -2.53 14.31
N GLU A 9 12.89 -1.47 13.70
CA GLU A 9 11.44 -1.33 13.57
C GLU A 9 10.85 -2.35 12.59
N ILE A 10 11.54 -2.60 11.47
CA ILE A 10 11.07 -3.52 10.45
C ILE A 10 11.11 -4.97 10.95
N GLU A 11 12.15 -5.36 11.68
CA GLU A 11 12.31 -6.71 12.21
C GLU A 11 11.28 -7.05 13.31
N LYS A 12 10.76 -6.05 14.01
CA LYS A 12 9.66 -6.22 14.96
C LYS A 12 8.30 -6.48 14.30
N LEU A 13 8.14 -6.21 13.02
CA LEU A 13 6.89 -6.44 12.31
C LEU A 13 6.78 -7.90 11.86
N SER A 14 5.57 -8.46 11.85
CA SER A 14 5.32 -9.77 11.23
C SER A 14 5.80 -9.80 9.79
N THR A 15 6.42 -10.91 9.35
CA THR A 15 6.90 -11.09 7.97
C THR A 15 5.80 -11.06 6.92
N GLN A 16 4.55 -11.32 7.32
CA GLN A 16 3.36 -11.21 6.46
C GLN A 16 3.01 -9.75 6.07
N ILE A 17 3.57 -8.76 6.78
CA ILE A 17 3.32 -7.35 6.50
C ILE A 17 4.23 -6.89 5.36
N SER A 18 3.65 -6.57 4.21
CA SER A 18 4.36 -5.93 3.10
C SER A 18 4.66 -4.46 3.40
N LEU A 19 5.78 -3.97 2.91
CA LEU A 19 6.21 -2.58 3.12
C LEU A 19 6.09 -1.76 1.84
N ILE A 20 5.72 -0.49 1.99
CA ILE A 20 5.75 0.50 0.91
C ILE A 20 6.68 1.64 1.35
N TYR A 21 7.85 1.74 0.70
CA TYR A 21 8.76 2.85 0.90
C TYR A 21 8.25 4.08 0.17
N ARG A 22 8.00 5.15 0.90
CA ARG A 22 7.43 6.38 0.38
C ARG A 22 8.06 7.61 1.02
N ASN A 23 9.11 8.12 0.41
CA ASN A 23 9.74 9.36 0.79
C ASN A 23 9.63 10.37 -0.37
N TYR A 24 8.82 11.43 -0.18
CA TYR A 24 8.67 12.50 -1.17
C TYR A 24 9.48 13.76 -0.82
N ASN A 25 10.02 13.83 0.40
CA ASN A 25 10.66 15.02 0.92
C ASN A 25 12.17 15.04 0.65
N LYS A 26 12.76 13.88 0.38
CA LYS A 26 14.20 13.73 0.17
C LYS A 26 14.47 12.90 -1.08
N LYS A 27 15.61 13.14 -1.71
CA LYS A 27 16.13 12.24 -2.74
C LYS A 27 16.43 10.88 -2.10
N ASN A 28 16.03 9.81 -2.77
CA ASN A 28 16.28 8.46 -2.28
C ASN A 28 17.81 8.21 -2.15
N ASP A 29 18.24 7.74 -1.00
CA ASP A 29 19.60 7.28 -0.80
C ASP A 29 19.77 5.85 -1.38
N PRO A 30 20.66 5.66 -2.36
CA PRO A 30 20.95 4.35 -2.93
C PRO A 30 21.34 3.27 -1.93
N LYS A 31 22.12 3.65 -0.91
CA LYS A 31 22.58 2.73 0.14
C LYS A 31 21.41 2.28 1.02
N GLU A 32 20.54 3.21 1.37
CA GLU A 32 19.32 2.94 2.15
C GLU A 32 18.37 2.00 1.41
N LEU A 33 18.06 2.28 0.13
CA LEU A 33 17.19 1.43 -0.68
C LEU A 33 17.74 0.01 -0.81
N LYS A 34 19.03 -0.14 -1.06
CA LYS A 34 19.68 -1.45 -1.14
C LYS A 34 19.59 -2.23 0.18
N ARG A 35 19.84 -1.57 1.31
CA ARG A 35 19.73 -2.19 2.65
C ARG A 35 18.30 -2.63 2.93
N LEU A 36 17.31 -1.79 2.62
CA LEU A 36 15.89 -2.09 2.79
C LEU A 36 15.50 -3.35 2.02
N VAL A 37 15.81 -3.40 0.72
CA VAL A 37 15.45 -4.55 -0.13
C VAL A 37 16.13 -5.84 0.35
N ILE A 38 17.43 -5.79 0.68
CA ILE A 38 18.15 -6.96 1.20
C ILE A 38 17.51 -7.47 2.50
N ASN A 39 17.19 -6.58 3.44
CA ASN A 39 16.55 -6.95 4.70
C ASN A 39 15.16 -7.59 4.47
N CYS A 40 14.34 -7.00 3.60
CA CYS A 40 13.03 -7.54 3.28
C CYS A 40 13.12 -8.92 2.60
N LYS A 41 14.04 -9.11 1.66
CA LYS A 41 14.24 -10.41 1.00
C LYS A 41 14.70 -11.51 1.95
N LYS A 42 15.62 -11.21 2.87
CA LYS A 42 16.04 -12.16 3.92
C LYS A 42 14.86 -12.67 4.75
N SER A 43 13.89 -11.81 5.03
CA SER A 43 12.68 -12.16 5.77
C SER A 43 11.49 -12.59 4.88
N ARG A 44 11.70 -12.82 3.57
CA ARG A 44 10.66 -13.13 2.58
C ARG A 44 9.49 -12.13 2.59
N ARG A 45 9.76 -10.89 2.94
CA ARG A 45 8.79 -9.80 3.02
C ARG A 45 8.73 -9.05 1.70
N LYS A 46 7.54 -8.86 1.15
CA LYS A 46 7.35 -8.00 -0.02
C LYS A 46 7.62 -6.53 0.30
N VAL A 47 8.34 -5.87 -0.60
CA VAL A 47 8.67 -4.45 -0.50
C VAL A 47 8.42 -3.73 -1.81
N TYR A 48 7.70 -2.62 -1.71
CA TYR A 48 7.33 -1.75 -2.84
C TYR A 48 7.95 -0.38 -2.67
N ILE A 49 8.25 0.29 -3.78
CA ILE A 49 8.68 1.69 -3.77
C ILE A 49 7.60 2.58 -4.40
N SER A 50 7.42 3.76 -3.83
CA SER A 50 6.41 4.69 -4.31
C SER A 50 6.92 5.55 -5.46
N ASN A 51 6.17 5.54 -6.56
CA ASN A 51 6.25 6.48 -7.68
C ASN A 51 7.63 6.57 -8.38
N ASN A 52 8.51 5.59 -8.18
CA ASN A 52 9.85 5.58 -8.76
C ASN A 52 10.16 4.22 -9.42
N LEU A 53 9.78 4.11 -10.69
CA LEU A 53 10.00 2.88 -11.47
C LEU A 53 11.49 2.57 -11.69
N LYS A 54 12.31 3.61 -11.90
CA LYS A 54 13.76 3.44 -12.13
C LYS A 54 14.40 2.75 -10.92
N ASP A 55 14.11 3.22 -9.73
CA ASP A 55 14.64 2.62 -8.51
C ASP A 55 13.98 1.26 -8.23
N ALA A 56 12.69 1.06 -8.57
CA ALA A 56 12.04 -0.24 -8.44
C ALA A 56 12.81 -1.33 -9.19
N ILE A 57 13.19 -1.05 -10.45
CA ILE A 57 13.94 -1.98 -11.29
C ILE A 57 15.39 -2.10 -10.79
N ARG A 58 16.05 -0.97 -10.58
CA ARG A 58 17.49 -0.91 -10.23
C ARG A 58 17.84 -1.66 -8.95
N TYR A 59 16.99 -1.56 -7.94
CA TYR A 59 17.20 -2.18 -6.62
C TYR A 59 16.41 -3.46 -6.42
N ASN A 60 15.67 -3.92 -7.47
CA ASN A 60 14.93 -5.17 -7.45
C ASN A 60 13.88 -5.22 -6.32
N PHE A 61 13.05 -4.16 -6.23
CA PHE A 61 11.83 -4.18 -5.42
C PHE A 61 10.83 -5.18 -6.00
N ASP A 62 9.94 -5.72 -5.16
CA ASP A 62 8.87 -6.63 -5.60
C ASP A 62 7.79 -5.90 -6.41
N GLY A 63 7.67 -4.58 -6.24
CA GLY A 63 6.69 -3.81 -6.98
C GLY A 63 6.80 -2.31 -6.84
N LEU A 64 5.89 -1.66 -7.59
CA LEU A 64 5.72 -0.22 -7.64
C LEU A 64 4.37 0.18 -7.05
N TYR A 65 4.38 1.14 -6.13
CA TYR A 65 3.16 1.79 -5.65
C TYR A 65 2.93 3.10 -6.39
N ILE A 66 1.78 3.24 -7.05
CA ILE A 66 1.38 4.44 -7.78
C ILE A 66 0.36 5.24 -6.98
N PRO A 67 0.71 6.42 -6.44
CA PRO A 67 -0.21 7.26 -5.68
C PRO A 67 -1.37 7.78 -6.53
N SER A 68 -2.46 8.18 -5.90
CA SER A 68 -3.70 8.62 -6.57
C SER A 68 -3.48 9.81 -7.51
N PHE A 69 -2.60 10.74 -7.14
CA PHE A 69 -2.30 11.91 -7.95
C PHE A 69 -1.53 11.60 -9.24
N ASN A 70 -0.82 10.46 -9.32
CA ASN A 70 -0.11 10.09 -10.54
C ASN A 70 -1.07 9.43 -11.53
N LYS A 71 -1.35 10.12 -12.63
CA LYS A 71 -2.25 9.68 -13.71
C LYS A 71 -1.49 9.18 -14.94
N ASN A 72 -0.15 9.10 -14.91
CA ASN A 72 0.67 8.71 -16.05
C ASN A 72 0.41 7.25 -16.44
N LEU A 73 0.03 7.01 -17.69
CA LEU A 73 -0.25 5.69 -18.24
C LEU A 73 1.01 4.96 -18.75
N ALA A 74 2.18 5.58 -18.70
CA ALA A 74 3.45 4.95 -19.09
C ALA A 74 3.79 3.71 -18.23
N PHE A 75 3.13 3.53 -17.10
CA PHE A 75 3.25 2.34 -16.25
C PHE A 75 2.50 1.11 -16.79
N ARG A 76 1.66 1.30 -17.80
CA ARG A 76 0.96 0.21 -18.48
C ARG A 76 1.99 -0.78 -19.08
N ASN A 77 1.72 -2.06 -18.96
CA ASN A 77 2.59 -3.15 -19.42
C ASN A 77 3.92 -3.37 -18.65
N ILE A 78 4.20 -2.61 -17.57
CA ILE A 78 5.39 -2.84 -16.74
C ILE A 78 5.27 -4.15 -15.96
N ALA A 79 4.06 -4.58 -15.64
CA ALA A 79 3.78 -5.88 -15.02
C ALA A 79 4.41 -7.05 -15.79
N LYS A 80 4.62 -6.92 -17.11
CA LYS A 80 5.35 -7.89 -17.94
C LYS A 80 6.83 -8.06 -17.54
N LYS A 81 7.37 -7.18 -16.70
CA LYS A 81 8.75 -7.23 -16.21
C LYS A 81 8.87 -7.84 -14.80
N ASN A 82 7.88 -8.66 -14.38
CA ASN A 82 7.83 -9.26 -13.04
C ASN A 82 7.81 -8.24 -11.88
N ILE A 83 7.33 -7.02 -12.14
CA ILE A 83 7.12 -5.98 -11.13
C ILE A 83 5.62 -5.88 -10.84
N GLU A 84 5.22 -6.15 -9.63
CA GLU A 84 3.82 -5.97 -9.22
C GLU A 84 3.49 -4.49 -9.13
N ILE A 85 2.37 -4.06 -9.76
CA ILE A 85 1.91 -2.68 -9.71
C ILE A 85 0.70 -2.62 -8.77
N ILE A 86 0.81 -1.77 -7.76
CA ILE A 86 -0.28 -1.45 -6.83
C ILE A 86 -0.53 0.05 -6.84
N GLY A 87 -1.73 0.50 -6.55
CA GLY A 87 -2.03 1.93 -6.61
C GLY A 87 -3.04 2.37 -5.56
N SER A 88 -3.32 3.67 -5.47
CA SER A 88 -4.37 4.20 -4.59
C SER A 88 -5.37 5.06 -5.35
N ALA A 89 -6.61 5.07 -4.84
CA ALA A 89 -7.72 5.83 -5.37
C ALA A 89 -8.65 6.30 -4.25
N HIS A 90 -9.30 7.46 -4.46
CA HIS A 90 -10.26 8.07 -3.54
C HIS A 90 -11.68 8.11 -4.14
N ASN A 91 -11.82 7.92 -5.44
CA ASN A 91 -13.07 8.02 -6.19
C ASN A 91 -13.05 7.13 -7.43
N VAL A 92 -14.18 7.06 -8.15
CA VAL A 92 -14.34 6.21 -9.35
C VAL A 92 -13.36 6.59 -10.47
N ILE A 93 -13.12 7.89 -10.69
CA ILE A 93 -12.24 8.37 -11.76
C ILE A 93 -10.80 7.88 -11.52
N GLU A 94 -10.29 8.08 -10.31
CA GLU A 94 -8.95 7.62 -9.92
C GLU A 94 -8.85 6.09 -9.98
N LEU A 95 -9.91 5.38 -9.56
CA LEU A 95 -9.98 3.93 -9.62
C LEU A 95 -9.85 3.43 -11.07
N LYS A 96 -10.55 4.05 -12.02
CA LYS A 96 -10.44 3.71 -13.45
C LYS A 96 -9.06 4.03 -14.02
N ILE A 97 -8.41 5.10 -13.56
CA ILE A 97 -7.02 5.40 -13.93
C ILE A 97 -6.10 4.30 -13.43
N LYS A 98 -6.25 3.81 -12.18
CA LYS A 98 -5.43 2.72 -11.64
C LYS A 98 -5.65 1.40 -12.40
N GLU A 99 -6.85 1.11 -12.86
CA GLU A 99 -7.10 -0.02 -13.76
C GLU A 99 -6.33 0.11 -15.07
N ARG A 100 -6.35 1.31 -15.70
CA ARG A 100 -5.60 1.58 -16.93
C ARG A 100 -4.08 1.55 -16.74
N GLN A 101 -3.60 1.78 -15.52
CA GLN A 101 -2.19 1.64 -15.14
C GLN A 101 -1.81 0.18 -14.81
N ASP A 102 -2.72 -0.80 -15.02
CA ASP A 102 -2.55 -2.23 -14.73
C ASP A 102 -2.26 -2.55 -13.25
N CYS A 103 -2.76 -1.72 -12.33
CA CYS A 103 -2.64 -2.04 -10.90
C CYS A 103 -3.35 -3.36 -10.58
N SER A 104 -2.63 -4.32 -10.01
CA SER A 104 -3.17 -5.61 -9.53
C SER A 104 -4.08 -5.42 -8.32
N SER A 105 -3.72 -4.45 -7.48
CA SER A 105 -4.46 -4.10 -6.26
C SER A 105 -4.56 -2.59 -6.11
N ILE A 106 -5.71 -2.11 -5.61
CA ILE A 106 -5.98 -0.69 -5.45
C ILE A 106 -6.35 -0.39 -3.99
N PHE A 107 -5.64 0.54 -3.38
CA PHE A 107 -5.91 1.05 -2.04
C PHE A 107 -7.02 2.08 -2.11
N LEU A 108 -8.15 1.81 -1.46
CA LEU A 108 -9.20 2.81 -1.24
C LEU A 108 -8.92 3.54 0.08
N SER A 109 -8.84 4.86 0.04
CA SER A 109 -8.51 5.68 1.21
C SER A 109 -9.08 7.10 1.16
N PRO A 110 -9.27 7.75 2.33
CA PRO A 110 -9.32 7.11 3.63
C PRO A 110 -10.63 6.38 3.83
N ILE A 111 -10.58 5.18 4.43
CA ILE A 111 -11.81 4.40 4.68
C ILE A 111 -12.57 4.91 5.89
N PHE A 112 -11.85 5.30 6.95
CA PHE A 112 -12.41 5.89 8.15
C PHE A 112 -11.72 7.22 8.48
N GLU A 113 -12.33 8.00 9.36
CA GLU A 113 -11.76 9.22 9.86
C GLU A 113 -10.35 9.00 10.45
N ASN A 114 -9.46 9.95 10.23
CA ASN A 114 -8.13 9.97 10.82
C ASN A 114 -7.70 11.42 11.10
N ASN A 115 -6.65 11.56 11.90
CA ASN A 115 -6.14 12.89 12.34
C ASN A 115 -5.75 13.83 11.18
N LYS A 116 -5.59 13.32 9.95
CA LYS A 116 -5.19 14.11 8.78
C LYS A 116 -6.36 14.47 7.87
N LYS A 117 -7.44 13.69 7.89
CA LYS A 117 -8.59 13.88 6.99
C LYS A 117 -9.89 13.57 7.72
N LYS A 118 -10.77 14.57 7.79
CA LYS A 118 -12.14 14.41 8.32
C LYS A 118 -13.08 13.75 7.30
N MET A 119 -12.84 13.97 5.99
CA MET A 119 -13.64 13.33 4.93
C MET A 119 -13.13 11.92 4.68
N PHE A 120 -14.00 10.93 4.71
CA PHE A 120 -13.71 9.51 4.52
C PHE A 120 -14.81 8.81 3.72
N LEU A 121 -14.50 7.63 3.22
CA LEU A 121 -15.43 6.87 2.35
C LEU A 121 -16.51 6.14 3.13
N ASP A 122 -16.18 5.64 4.31
CA ASP A 122 -16.97 4.67 5.06
C ASP A 122 -17.27 3.38 4.26
N VAL A 123 -17.88 2.41 4.95
CA VAL A 123 -18.22 1.08 4.40
C VAL A 123 -19.15 1.19 3.19
N ILE A 124 -20.17 2.06 3.26
CA ILE A 124 -21.17 2.20 2.19
C ILE A 124 -20.51 2.68 0.90
N LYS A 125 -19.77 3.80 0.95
CA LYS A 125 -19.08 4.35 -0.22
C LYS A 125 -17.99 3.42 -0.75
N ALA A 126 -17.27 2.73 0.13
CA ALA A 126 -16.26 1.77 -0.27
C ALA A 126 -16.88 0.58 -1.03
N ASN A 127 -18.00 0.04 -0.55
CA ASN A 127 -18.73 -1.04 -1.23
C ASN A 127 -19.30 -0.59 -2.58
N LEU A 128 -19.78 0.64 -2.69
CA LEU A 128 -20.19 1.22 -3.98
C LEU A 128 -19.00 1.32 -4.94
N LEU A 129 -17.85 1.84 -4.50
CA LEU A 129 -16.66 1.96 -5.34
C LEU A 129 -16.14 0.60 -5.81
N LYS A 130 -16.22 -0.43 -4.99
CA LYS A 130 -15.83 -1.80 -5.37
C LYS A 130 -16.63 -2.32 -6.58
N LYS A 131 -17.88 -1.92 -6.77
CA LYS A 131 -18.70 -2.35 -7.93
C LYS A 131 -18.13 -1.86 -9.26
N PHE A 132 -17.31 -0.82 -9.26
CA PHE A 132 -16.71 -0.25 -10.47
C PHE A 132 -15.39 -0.90 -10.88
N THR A 133 -14.89 -1.92 -10.13
CA THR A 133 -13.62 -2.58 -10.45
C THR A 133 -13.65 -4.06 -10.13
N LYS A 134 -12.90 -4.83 -10.92
CA LYS A 134 -12.59 -6.25 -10.63
C LYS A 134 -11.23 -6.42 -9.95
N ARG A 135 -10.49 -5.33 -9.73
CA ARG A 135 -9.18 -5.37 -9.08
C ARG A 135 -9.32 -5.64 -7.58
N LYS A 136 -8.31 -6.25 -6.98
CA LYS A 136 -8.25 -6.47 -5.54
C LYS A 136 -8.28 -5.13 -4.80
N ILE A 137 -9.15 -5.01 -3.80
CA ILE A 137 -9.27 -3.78 -3.01
C ILE A 137 -8.62 -3.97 -1.66
N ILE A 138 -7.74 -3.03 -1.31
CA ILE A 138 -7.10 -2.92 -0.01
C ILE A 138 -7.62 -1.65 0.67
N LEU A 139 -8.09 -1.76 1.90
CA LEU A 139 -8.57 -0.60 2.65
C LEU A 139 -7.41 0.09 3.38
N LEU A 140 -7.36 1.42 3.30
CA LEU A 140 -6.32 2.24 3.94
C LEU A 140 -6.93 3.48 4.59
N GLY A 141 -6.37 3.88 5.73
CA GLY A 141 -6.70 5.12 6.45
C GLY A 141 -7.79 4.95 7.49
N GLY A 142 -7.49 5.38 8.72
CA GLY A 142 -8.36 5.24 9.88
C GLY A 142 -8.55 3.79 10.37
N ILE A 143 -7.73 2.85 9.89
CA ILE A 143 -7.73 1.47 10.41
C ILE A 143 -7.09 1.44 11.79
N SER A 144 -7.83 0.87 12.73
CA SER A 144 -7.44 0.70 14.12
C SER A 144 -8.15 -0.53 14.70
N PHE A 145 -7.83 -0.92 15.91
CA PHE A 145 -8.54 -2.02 16.59
C PHE A 145 -10.06 -1.77 16.64
N LYS A 146 -10.48 -0.53 16.90
CA LYS A 146 -11.90 -0.13 16.97
C LYS A 146 -12.62 -0.25 15.62
N THR A 147 -11.93 0.04 14.52
CA THR A 147 -12.55 0.07 13.17
C THR A 147 -12.33 -1.21 12.37
N LEU A 148 -11.50 -2.15 12.87
CA LEU A 148 -11.14 -3.38 12.17
C LEU A 148 -12.38 -4.25 11.87
N LYS A 149 -13.25 -4.49 12.84
CA LYS A 149 -14.48 -5.27 12.63
C LYS A 149 -15.35 -4.63 11.54
N ARG A 150 -15.48 -3.30 11.56
CA ARG A 150 -16.26 -2.56 10.57
C ARG A 150 -15.65 -2.62 9.18
N SER A 151 -14.32 -2.64 9.06
CA SER A 151 -13.64 -2.79 7.77
C SER A 151 -13.93 -4.13 7.09
N LYS A 152 -14.16 -5.21 7.85
CA LYS A 152 -14.54 -6.53 7.32
C LYS A 152 -15.86 -6.52 6.54
N LEU A 153 -16.78 -5.59 6.84
CA LEU A 153 -18.05 -5.42 6.10
C LEU A 153 -17.83 -5.00 4.63
N CYS A 154 -16.64 -4.56 4.28
CA CYS A 154 -16.28 -4.31 2.88
C CYS A 154 -15.75 -5.56 2.16
N SER A 155 -15.55 -6.68 2.85
CA SER A 155 -14.90 -7.88 2.30
C SER A 155 -13.67 -7.51 1.45
N PRO A 156 -12.67 -6.82 2.03
CA PRO A 156 -11.49 -6.39 1.30
C PRO A 156 -10.54 -7.55 1.06
N SER A 157 -9.71 -7.45 0.02
CA SER A 157 -8.60 -8.40 -0.20
C SER A 157 -7.45 -8.19 0.77
N GLY A 158 -7.44 -7.08 1.51
CA GLY A 158 -6.44 -6.76 2.51
C GLY A 158 -6.69 -5.43 3.18
N ILE A 159 -5.94 -5.15 4.22
CA ILE A 159 -5.94 -3.87 4.92
C ILE A 159 -4.53 -3.30 4.99
N ALA A 160 -4.44 -1.97 5.04
CA ALA A 160 -3.20 -1.26 5.27
C ALA A 160 -3.40 -0.20 6.36
N ALA A 161 -2.43 -0.09 7.22
CA ALA A 161 -2.41 0.90 8.28
C ALA A 161 -1.00 1.47 8.45
N ILE A 162 -0.88 2.68 8.97
CA ILE A 162 0.41 3.33 9.24
C ILE A 162 0.59 3.41 10.76
N SER A 163 -0.18 4.27 11.41
CA SER A 163 -0.03 4.55 12.84
C SER A 163 -0.36 3.35 13.72
N TRP A 164 -1.35 2.56 13.32
CA TRP A 164 -1.77 1.40 14.11
C TRP A 164 -0.71 0.31 14.15
N ILE A 165 -0.10 -0.01 12.99
CA ILE A 165 0.98 -1.00 12.92
C ILE A 165 2.21 -0.53 13.70
N LYS A 166 2.58 0.76 13.59
CA LYS A 166 3.71 1.32 14.34
C LYS A 166 3.50 1.28 15.87
N LYS A 167 2.25 1.47 16.35
CA LYS A 167 1.94 1.51 17.77
C LYS A 167 1.80 0.14 18.43
N ASN A 168 1.24 -0.85 17.73
CA ASN A 168 0.82 -2.11 18.32
C ASN A 168 1.73 -3.30 17.96
N GLY A 169 2.77 -3.08 17.14
CA GLY A 169 3.75 -4.11 16.81
C GLY A 169 3.18 -5.38 16.16
N PRO A 170 3.89 -6.51 16.26
CA PRO A 170 3.56 -7.76 15.56
C PRO A 170 2.40 -8.57 16.15
N SER A 171 1.86 -8.19 17.31
CA SER A 171 0.83 -8.96 18.03
C SER A 171 -0.59 -8.86 17.45
N ILE A 172 -0.72 -8.46 16.18
CA ILE A 172 -2.00 -8.51 15.49
C ILE A 172 -2.19 -9.93 14.98
N ASN A 173 -2.70 -10.81 15.84
CA ASN A 173 -3.34 -12.06 15.45
C ASN A 173 -4.64 -11.71 14.70
N THR A 174 -4.51 -11.19 13.51
CA THR A 174 -5.62 -11.16 12.56
C THR A 174 -5.73 -12.58 12.03
N GLY A 175 -6.67 -13.34 12.54
CA GLY A 175 -7.09 -14.58 11.91
C GLY A 175 -7.39 -14.34 10.42
N PRO A 176 -7.51 -15.40 9.61
CA PRO A 176 -7.65 -15.29 8.16
C PRO A 176 -8.80 -14.33 7.81
N PHE A 177 -8.54 -13.44 6.88
CA PHE A 177 -9.54 -12.55 6.27
C PHE A 177 -10.43 -13.34 5.35
#